data_06801752ab47a790ca75a0ef1befecfc
#
_entry.id   06801752ab47a790ca75a0ef1befecfc
#
_cell.length_a   1.000
_cell.length_b   1.000
_cell.length_c   1.000
_cell.angle_alpha   90.00
_cell.angle_beta   90.00
_cell.angle_gamma   90.00
#
_symmetry.space_group_name_H-M   'P 1'
#
loop_
_entity.id
_entity.type
_entity.pdbx_description
1 polymer ?
#
loop_
_entity_poly.entity_id
_entity_poly.type
_entity_poly.pdbx_seq_one_letter_code
_entity_poly.pdbx_strand_id
1 'polypeptide(L)'
;AIIFLLTMATSVKAQTLQSYDNKNYNDNVQTVLLHPTADSLAKPIIHLNNMMGKLHLQFDVLSNDAPYMYYTFVHCNNDWTQQSDIQQVEYLDGFDSDDIENYSFSLNTMVDYVHFDLIFPTEDMIPKISGNYLLIVFENELTPENIYFTRRFMIVDDKATFNINIPRYPFDLNLGTNVQQLDMTISYPDIFNTLADQYSNVTIQQNGRWD
;
A
#
# COMPACT_ATOMS: atom_id res chain seq x y z
N ALA A 1 -44.51 -11.54 -34.50
CA ALA A 1 -44.03 -10.51 -33.58
C ALA A 1 -42.71 -10.97 -32.94
N ILE A 2 -41.59 -10.37 -33.34
CA ILE A 2 -40.26 -10.68 -32.79
C ILE A 2 -40.01 -9.63 -31.71
N ILE A 3 -39.97 -10.06 -30.45
CA ILE A 3 -39.62 -9.20 -29.29
C ILE A 3 -38.09 -9.14 -29.23
N PHE A 4 -37.53 -7.98 -29.54
CA PHE A 4 -36.11 -7.68 -29.35
C PHE A 4 -35.88 -7.29 -27.87
N LEU A 5 -35.30 -8.21 -27.11
CA LEU A 5 -34.91 -7.92 -25.71
C LEU A 5 -33.59 -7.15 -25.75
N LEU A 6 -33.69 -5.83 -25.60
CA LEU A 6 -32.52 -4.94 -25.47
C LEU A 6 -31.95 -5.06 -24.06
N THR A 7 -30.91 -5.88 -23.86
CA THR A 7 -30.16 -5.91 -22.60
C THR A 7 -29.29 -4.66 -22.51
N MET A 8 -29.68 -3.73 -21.65
CA MET A 8 -28.83 -2.62 -21.24
C MET A 8 -27.70 -3.18 -20.39
N ALA A 9 -26.53 -3.31 -20.98
CA ALA A 9 -25.30 -3.53 -20.20
C ALA A 9 -24.97 -2.21 -19.48
N THR A 10 -25.28 -2.14 -18.20
CA THR A 10 -24.76 -1.09 -17.32
C THR A 10 -23.27 -1.34 -17.15
N SER A 11 -22.42 -0.58 -17.84
CA SER A 11 -21.00 -0.54 -17.56
C SER A 11 -20.83 0.03 -16.14
N VAL A 12 -20.53 -0.83 -15.19
CA VAL A 12 -20.01 -0.41 -13.89
C VAL A 12 -18.67 0.28 -14.19
N LYS A 13 -18.67 1.61 -14.14
CA LYS A 13 -17.42 2.36 -14.17
C LYS A 13 -16.68 2.00 -12.88
N ALA A 14 -15.57 1.28 -13.01
CA ALA A 14 -14.62 1.17 -11.92
C ALA A 14 -14.31 2.60 -11.45
N GLN A 15 -14.54 2.85 -10.17
CA GLN A 15 -14.26 4.16 -9.57
C GLN A 15 -12.74 4.32 -9.56
N THR A 16 -12.24 5.20 -10.42
CA THR A 16 -10.81 5.47 -10.53
C THR A 16 -10.42 6.38 -9.35
N LEU A 17 -9.58 5.88 -8.45
CA LEU A 17 -8.91 6.71 -7.46
C LEU A 17 -8.18 7.86 -8.17
N GLN A 18 -8.26 9.06 -7.62
CA GLN A 18 -7.59 10.24 -8.19
C GLN A 18 -6.05 10.18 -8.03
N SER A 19 -5.55 9.43 -7.06
CA SER A 19 -4.12 9.34 -6.74
C SER A 19 -3.84 8.05 -5.98
N TYR A 20 -2.69 7.44 -6.26
CA TYR A 20 -2.18 6.25 -5.57
C TYR A 20 -1.07 6.64 -4.56
N ASP A 21 -1.20 7.80 -3.93
CA ASP A 21 -0.25 8.38 -2.97
C ASP A 21 -0.71 8.21 -1.52
N ASN A 22 0.21 8.50 -0.59
CA ASN A 22 -0.13 8.74 0.80
C ASN A 22 -0.88 10.08 0.91
N LYS A 23 -2.20 10.04 1.05
CA LYS A 23 -3.02 11.24 1.04
C LYS A 23 -4.15 11.17 2.06
N ASN A 24 -4.41 12.28 2.74
CA ASN A 24 -5.63 12.48 3.51
C ASN A 24 -6.62 13.22 2.62
N TYR A 25 -7.85 12.71 2.54
CA TYR A 25 -8.96 13.30 1.79
C TYR A 25 -9.96 13.99 2.72
N ASN A 26 -10.06 13.55 3.97
CA ASN A 26 -10.92 14.13 4.99
C ASN A 26 -10.06 14.95 5.96
N ASP A 27 -10.42 16.23 6.16
CA ASP A 27 -9.68 17.18 7.01
C ASP A 27 -9.75 16.82 8.51
N ASN A 28 -10.73 16.01 8.92
CA ASN A 28 -10.85 15.55 10.30
C ASN A 28 -9.86 14.42 10.65
N VAL A 29 -9.19 13.84 9.65
CA VAL A 29 -8.19 12.78 9.89
C VAL A 29 -6.87 13.38 10.34
N GLN A 30 -6.39 12.90 11.46
CA GLN A 30 -5.11 13.30 12.04
C GLN A 30 -4.24 12.08 12.35
N THR A 31 -2.97 12.31 12.54
CA THR A 31 -1.99 11.36 13.14
C THR A 31 -2.01 9.97 12.49
N VAL A 32 -2.07 9.89 11.15
CA VAL A 32 -2.09 8.58 10.47
C VAL A 32 -0.70 7.96 10.47
N LEU A 33 -0.52 6.90 11.24
CA LEU A 33 0.70 6.11 11.37
C LEU A 33 0.48 4.72 10.77
N LEU A 34 1.42 4.28 9.95
CA LEU A 34 1.43 2.92 9.37
C LEU A 34 2.86 2.37 9.43
N HIS A 35 3.07 1.30 10.18
CA HIS A 35 4.38 0.70 10.39
C HIS A 35 4.26 -0.80 10.70
N PRO A 36 5.34 -1.59 10.58
CA PRO A 36 5.36 -2.96 11.09
C PRO A 36 5.11 -3.00 12.60
N THR A 37 4.40 -4.02 13.07
CA THR A 37 4.13 -4.21 14.51
C THR A 37 5.41 -4.37 15.34
N ALA A 38 6.49 -4.86 14.72
CA ALA A 38 7.76 -5.08 15.39
C ALA A 38 8.63 -3.80 15.53
N ASP A 39 8.45 -2.81 14.65
CA ASP A 39 9.25 -1.58 14.64
C ASP A 39 8.42 -0.40 14.09
N SER A 40 8.11 0.54 14.97
CA SER A 40 7.31 1.72 14.64
C SER A 40 8.03 2.76 13.77
N LEU A 41 9.33 2.64 13.59
CA LEU A 41 10.14 3.53 12.73
C LEU A 41 10.42 2.93 11.36
N ALA A 42 10.16 1.63 11.18
CA ALA A 42 10.37 0.95 9.92
C ALA A 42 9.31 1.33 8.88
N LYS A 43 9.67 1.21 7.61
CA LYS A 43 8.72 1.38 6.50
C LYS A 43 7.65 0.29 6.54
N PRO A 44 6.43 0.57 6.05
CA PRO A 44 5.33 -0.39 6.03
C PRO A 44 5.57 -1.48 4.97
N ILE A 45 6.44 -2.41 5.29
CA ILE A 45 6.83 -3.54 4.45
C ILE A 45 6.61 -4.83 5.24
N ILE A 46 5.94 -5.80 4.63
CA ILE A 46 5.79 -7.17 5.15
C ILE A 46 6.29 -8.18 4.13
N HIS A 47 6.66 -9.35 4.61
CA HIS A 47 7.18 -10.43 3.77
C HIS A 47 6.10 -11.49 3.54
N LEU A 48 5.85 -11.83 2.28
CA LEU A 48 4.81 -12.79 1.88
C LEU A 48 4.99 -14.16 2.55
N ASN A 49 6.24 -14.60 2.69
CA ASN A 49 6.60 -15.89 3.30
C ASN A 49 6.63 -15.86 4.84
N ASN A 50 6.51 -14.68 5.43
CA ASN A 50 6.46 -14.48 6.87
C ASN A 50 5.16 -13.80 7.27
N MET A 51 4.06 -14.56 7.23
CA MET A 51 2.72 -14.10 7.61
C MET A 51 2.61 -13.62 9.07
N MET A 52 3.65 -13.81 9.88
CA MET A 52 3.72 -13.24 11.23
C MET A 52 4.09 -11.75 11.24
N GLY A 53 4.64 -11.22 10.14
CA GLY A 53 4.88 -9.79 9.98
C GLY A 53 3.58 -9.07 9.65
N LYS A 54 3.00 -8.37 10.63
CA LYS A 54 1.79 -7.56 10.45
C LYS A 54 2.14 -6.07 10.46
N LEU A 55 1.28 -5.29 9.84
CA LEU A 55 1.31 -3.83 9.92
C LEU A 55 0.32 -3.35 10.97
N HIS A 56 0.68 -2.24 11.60
CA HIS A 56 -0.13 -1.54 12.57
C HIS A 56 -0.49 -0.18 11.99
N LEU A 57 -1.78 0.03 11.77
CA LEU A 57 -2.36 1.30 11.38
C LEU A 57 -2.98 1.95 12.62
N GLN A 58 -2.63 3.20 12.87
CA GLN A 58 -3.25 4.04 13.88
C GLN A 58 -3.62 5.38 13.27
N PHE A 59 -4.79 5.90 13.63
CA PHE A 59 -5.20 7.22 13.19
C PHE A 59 -6.26 7.81 14.11
N ASP A 60 -6.35 9.13 14.11
CA ASP A 60 -7.33 9.88 14.87
C ASP A 60 -8.35 10.54 13.93
N VAL A 61 -9.62 10.52 14.30
CA VAL A 61 -10.68 11.26 13.63
C VAL A 61 -11.26 12.29 14.60
N LEU A 62 -11.22 13.56 14.25
CA LEU A 62 -11.82 14.64 15.02
C LEU A 62 -13.35 14.53 14.93
N SER A 63 -13.96 13.88 15.90
CA SER A 63 -15.40 13.63 15.97
C SER A 63 -15.82 13.33 17.41
N ASN A 64 -17.07 13.64 17.73
CA ASN A 64 -17.70 13.27 19.00
C ASN A 64 -18.28 11.85 18.96
N ASP A 65 -18.55 11.34 17.75
CA ASP A 65 -19.09 10.00 17.51
C ASP A 65 -18.11 9.18 16.69
N ALA A 66 -18.09 7.87 16.91
CA ALA A 66 -17.25 6.95 16.14
C ALA A 66 -17.88 6.65 14.77
N PRO A 67 -17.32 7.11 13.65
CA PRO A 67 -17.80 6.74 12.32
C PRO A 67 -17.54 5.25 12.05
N TYR A 68 -18.40 4.62 11.23
CA TYR A 68 -18.20 3.24 10.79
C TYR A 68 -17.10 3.18 9.72
N MET A 69 -15.91 2.80 10.15
CA MET A 69 -14.72 2.79 9.30
C MET A 69 -14.47 1.41 8.72
N TYR A 70 -14.16 1.40 7.42
CA TYR A 70 -13.79 0.21 6.66
C TYR A 70 -12.44 0.42 5.99
N TYR A 71 -11.80 -0.69 5.62
CA TYR A 71 -10.57 -0.66 4.85
C TYR A 71 -10.60 -1.69 3.72
N THR A 72 -9.83 -1.42 2.68
CA THR A 72 -9.58 -2.35 1.56
C THR A 72 -8.16 -2.17 1.03
N PHE A 73 -7.71 -3.15 0.24
CA PHE A 73 -6.40 -3.12 -0.41
C PHE A 73 -6.56 -3.10 -1.92
N VAL A 74 -5.78 -2.26 -2.57
CA VAL A 74 -5.67 -2.21 -4.03
C VAL A 74 -4.23 -2.53 -4.41
N HIS A 75 -4.04 -3.55 -5.26
CA HIS A 75 -2.72 -3.87 -5.80
C HIS A 75 -2.38 -2.88 -6.90
N CYS A 76 -1.20 -2.26 -6.82
CA CYS A 76 -0.74 -1.21 -7.72
C CYS A 76 0.40 -1.69 -8.61
N ASN A 77 0.62 -0.99 -9.72
CA ASN A 77 1.80 -1.20 -10.55
C ASN A 77 3.09 -0.74 -9.82
N ASN A 78 4.24 -1.04 -10.42
CA ASN A 78 5.55 -0.82 -9.81
C ASN A 78 5.88 0.65 -9.53
N ASP A 79 5.29 1.59 -10.27
CA ASP A 79 5.54 3.03 -10.15
C ASP A 79 4.43 3.80 -9.40
N TRP A 80 3.41 3.10 -8.89
CA TRP A 80 2.27 3.68 -8.18
C TRP A 80 1.41 4.65 -9.00
N THR A 81 1.43 4.55 -10.33
CA THR A 81 0.64 5.45 -11.18
C THR A 81 -0.80 4.99 -11.34
N GLN A 82 -1.04 3.69 -11.19
CA GLN A 82 -2.36 3.09 -11.35
C GLN A 82 -2.49 1.75 -10.62
N GLN A 83 -3.72 1.30 -10.48
CA GLN A 83 -4.02 -0.08 -10.09
C GLN A 83 -3.45 -1.05 -11.13
N SER A 84 -2.97 -2.19 -10.69
CA SER A 84 -2.54 -3.27 -11.59
C SER A 84 -3.74 -3.89 -12.35
N ASP A 85 -3.47 -4.51 -13.49
CA ASP A 85 -4.50 -5.12 -14.34
C ASP A 85 -5.03 -6.47 -13.80
N ILE A 86 -4.64 -6.87 -12.58
CA ILE A 86 -5.11 -8.11 -11.94
C ILE A 86 -6.37 -7.87 -11.11
N GLN A 87 -7.25 -8.88 -11.07
CA GLN A 87 -8.48 -8.80 -10.30
C GLN A 87 -8.22 -8.99 -8.81
N GLN A 88 -9.08 -8.43 -7.97
CA GLN A 88 -8.92 -8.48 -6.51
C GLN A 88 -8.82 -9.92 -5.98
N VAL A 89 -9.61 -10.84 -6.51
CA VAL A 89 -9.58 -12.26 -6.17
C VAL A 89 -8.23 -12.94 -6.46
N GLU A 90 -7.41 -12.38 -7.33
CA GLU A 90 -6.08 -12.92 -7.66
C GLU A 90 -5.01 -12.51 -6.65
N TYR A 91 -5.11 -11.31 -6.07
CA TYR A 91 -4.13 -10.80 -5.11
C TYR A 91 -4.60 -10.80 -3.65
N LEU A 92 -5.90 -11.01 -3.40
CA LEU A 92 -6.50 -11.03 -2.06
C LEU A 92 -7.33 -12.30 -1.88
N ASP A 93 -7.22 -12.93 -0.70
CA ASP A 93 -8.09 -14.02 -0.26
C ASP A 93 -8.96 -13.51 0.88
N GLY A 94 -10.23 -13.91 0.89
CA GLY A 94 -11.23 -13.46 1.87
C GLY A 94 -12.13 -12.36 1.35
N PHE A 95 -12.42 -11.37 2.19
CA PHE A 95 -13.35 -10.28 1.86
C PHE A 95 -12.68 -9.17 1.03
N ASP A 96 -13.49 -8.47 0.24
CA ASP A 96 -13.04 -7.32 -0.55
C ASP A 96 -12.75 -6.08 0.32
N SER A 97 -13.43 -5.97 1.45
CA SER A 97 -13.25 -4.95 2.48
C SER A 97 -13.64 -5.50 3.84
N ASP A 98 -13.09 -4.91 4.89
CA ASP A 98 -13.36 -5.31 6.27
C ASP A 98 -13.50 -4.06 7.15
N ASP A 99 -14.14 -4.18 8.32
CA ASP A 99 -14.38 -3.06 9.22
C ASP A 99 -13.22 -2.85 10.22
N ILE A 100 -13.16 -1.64 10.78
CA ILE A 100 -12.19 -1.27 11.81
C ILE A 100 -12.94 -1.15 13.14
N GLU A 101 -13.02 -2.25 13.87
CA GLU A 101 -13.81 -2.33 15.11
C GLU A 101 -13.11 -1.73 16.34
N ASN A 102 -11.76 -1.72 16.33
CA ASN A 102 -11.02 -1.29 17.51
C ASN A 102 -10.84 0.23 17.51
N TYR A 103 -11.56 0.90 18.41
CA TYR A 103 -11.45 2.34 18.61
C TYR A 103 -11.64 2.75 20.08
N SER A 104 -11.18 3.96 20.41
CA SER A 104 -11.36 4.55 21.73
C SER A 104 -11.60 6.06 21.64
N PHE A 105 -12.43 6.58 22.54
CA PHE A 105 -12.69 8.03 22.62
C PHE A 105 -11.62 8.75 23.44
N SER A 106 -11.31 9.97 23.03
CA SER A 106 -10.47 10.87 23.83
C SER A 106 -11.12 11.20 25.18
N LEU A 107 -10.29 11.43 26.19
CA LEU A 107 -10.74 11.81 27.53
C LEU A 107 -10.11 13.13 27.97
N ASN A 108 -10.94 14.09 28.38
CA ASN A 108 -10.52 15.38 28.90
C ASN A 108 -9.64 16.19 27.94
N THR A 109 -9.88 16.09 26.64
CA THR A 109 -9.21 16.84 25.59
C THR A 109 -9.97 18.11 25.24
N MET A 110 -9.29 19.14 24.69
CA MET A 110 -9.95 20.38 24.25
C MET A 110 -10.75 20.19 22.98
N VAL A 111 -10.38 19.21 22.16
CA VAL A 111 -11.07 18.79 20.95
C VAL A 111 -11.29 17.29 21.08
N ASP A 112 -12.53 16.88 20.91
CA ASP A 112 -12.87 15.45 20.97
C ASP A 112 -12.40 14.75 19.69
N TYR A 113 -11.84 13.55 19.87
CA TYR A 113 -11.45 12.68 18.76
C TYR A 113 -11.68 11.21 19.10
N VAL A 114 -11.76 10.41 18.08
CA VAL A 114 -11.80 8.95 18.16
C VAL A 114 -10.49 8.40 17.61
N HIS A 115 -9.78 7.64 18.42
CA HIS A 115 -8.58 6.91 18.03
C HIS A 115 -8.95 5.55 17.49
N PHE A 116 -8.49 5.21 16.28
CA PHE A 116 -8.66 3.91 15.64
C PHE A 116 -7.35 3.16 15.60
N ASP A 117 -7.44 1.83 15.76
CA ASP A 117 -6.30 0.92 15.79
C ASP A 117 -6.62 -0.33 14.96
N LEU A 118 -5.75 -0.68 14.01
CA LEU A 118 -5.92 -1.84 13.14
C LEU A 118 -4.60 -2.56 12.93
N ILE A 119 -4.59 -3.86 13.18
CA ILE A 119 -3.48 -4.74 12.85
C ILE A 119 -3.88 -5.64 11.69
N PHE A 120 -3.17 -5.53 10.57
CA PHE A 120 -3.44 -6.30 9.36
C PHE A 120 -2.16 -6.89 8.73
N PRO A 121 -2.24 -7.90 7.86
CA PRO A 121 -3.42 -8.62 7.39
C PRO A 121 -4.16 -9.35 8.51
N THR A 122 -5.50 -9.45 8.38
CA THR A 122 -6.36 -10.27 9.23
C THR A 122 -6.55 -11.66 8.62
N GLU A 123 -7.27 -12.56 9.31
CA GLU A 123 -7.65 -13.86 8.74
C GLU A 123 -8.71 -13.72 7.64
N ASP A 124 -9.43 -12.60 7.63
CA ASP A 124 -10.51 -12.28 6.69
C ASP A 124 -10.04 -11.56 5.43
N MET A 125 -8.82 -11.02 5.44
CA MET A 125 -8.21 -10.32 4.29
C MET A 125 -6.73 -10.64 4.16
N ILE A 126 -6.38 -11.66 3.36
CA ILE A 126 -5.02 -12.18 3.23
C ILE A 126 -4.47 -11.87 1.84
N PRO A 127 -3.42 -11.03 1.71
CA PRO A 127 -2.72 -10.84 0.44
C PRO A 127 -2.01 -12.13 -0.02
N LYS A 128 -2.16 -12.49 -1.31
CA LYS A 128 -1.61 -13.73 -1.90
C LYS A 128 -0.33 -13.51 -2.69
N ILE A 129 -0.08 -12.32 -3.18
CA ILE A 129 1.07 -12.00 -4.03
C ILE A 129 1.87 -10.83 -3.48
N SER A 130 3.13 -10.78 -3.84
CA SER A 130 4.01 -9.64 -3.55
C SER A 130 3.72 -8.47 -4.50
N GLY A 131 4.02 -7.26 -4.06
CA GLY A 131 3.87 -6.05 -4.86
C GLY A 131 3.61 -4.82 -4.03
N ASN A 132 3.20 -3.78 -4.73
CA ASN A 132 2.81 -2.49 -4.17
C ASN A 132 1.33 -2.51 -3.85
N TYR A 133 0.98 -2.11 -2.64
CA TYR A 133 -0.41 -2.10 -2.18
C TYR A 133 -0.80 -0.74 -1.63
N LEU A 134 -1.96 -0.27 -2.02
CA LEU A 134 -2.59 0.91 -1.45
C LEU A 134 -3.68 0.48 -0.46
N LEU A 135 -3.49 0.83 0.80
CA LEU A 135 -4.54 0.77 1.82
C LEU A 135 -5.46 1.97 1.62
N ILE A 136 -6.75 1.72 1.55
CA ILE A 136 -7.81 2.73 1.48
C ILE A 136 -8.68 2.58 2.70
N VAL A 137 -8.83 3.66 3.46
CA VAL A 137 -9.75 3.72 4.61
C VAL A 137 -10.89 4.65 4.25
N PHE A 138 -12.11 4.18 4.48
CA PHE A 138 -13.33 4.88 4.06
C PHE A 138 -14.46 4.65 5.06
N GLU A 139 -15.49 5.50 5.00
CA GLU A 139 -16.69 5.42 5.84
C GLU A 139 -17.83 4.76 5.06
N ASN A 140 -18.53 3.81 5.68
CA ASN A 140 -19.71 3.09 5.18
C ASN A 140 -19.50 2.38 3.83
N GLU A 141 -19.36 3.11 2.71
CA GLU A 141 -19.26 2.59 1.35
C GLU A 141 -18.05 3.20 0.62
N LEU A 142 -17.38 2.40 -0.18
CA LEU A 142 -16.24 2.85 -0.97
C LEU A 142 -16.69 3.75 -2.13
N THR A 143 -16.84 5.03 -1.85
CA THR A 143 -17.07 6.09 -2.83
C THR A 143 -15.98 7.16 -2.69
N PRO A 144 -15.70 7.95 -3.74
CA PRO A 144 -14.66 8.99 -3.66
C PRO A 144 -14.87 9.99 -2.51
N GLU A 145 -16.14 10.27 -2.17
CA GLU A 145 -16.51 11.20 -1.12
C GLU A 145 -16.30 10.64 0.29
N ASN A 146 -16.35 9.31 0.42
CA ASN A 146 -16.27 8.61 1.69
C ASN A 146 -14.85 8.19 2.05
N ILE A 147 -13.88 8.37 1.14
CA ILE A 147 -12.48 8.04 1.42
C ILE A 147 -11.92 9.05 2.42
N TYR A 148 -11.44 8.55 3.54
CA TYR A 148 -10.78 9.32 4.56
C TYR A 148 -9.31 9.55 4.25
N PHE A 149 -8.58 8.47 3.92
CA PHE A 149 -7.18 8.55 3.52
C PHE A 149 -6.72 7.30 2.77
N THR A 150 -5.55 7.42 2.16
CA THR A 150 -4.82 6.32 1.53
C THR A 150 -3.40 6.25 2.06
N ARG A 151 -2.85 5.01 2.18
CA ARG A 151 -1.45 4.75 2.58
C ARG A 151 -0.84 3.64 1.75
N ARG A 152 0.38 3.86 1.28
CA ARG A 152 1.18 2.87 0.56
C ARG A 152 1.82 1.90 1.54
N PHE A 153 1.80 0.62 1.19
CA PHE A 153 2.60 -0.41 1.85
C PHE A 153 3.08 -1.41 0.80
N MET A 154 4.05 -2.22 1.15
CA MET A 154 4.63 -3.20 0.23
C MET A 154 4.60 -4.59 0.83
N ILE A 155 4.35 -5.58 -0.03
CA ILE A 155 4.49 -6.99 0.30
C ILE A 155 5.65 -7.54 -0.53
N VAL A 156 6.67 -8.03 0.14
CA VAL A 156 7.91 -8.52 -0.49
C VAL A 156 7.91 -10.05 -0.51
N ASP A 157 8.27 -10.61 -1.66
CA ASP A 157 8.61 -12.02 -1.79
C ASP A 157 10.13 -12.14 -1.95
N ASP A 158 10.81 -12.73 -0.97
CA ASP A 158 12.27 -12.78 -0.87
C ASP A 158 12.90 -13.76 -1.88
N LYS A 159 12.58 -13.60 -3.16
CA LYS A 159 13.13 -14.41 -4.26
C LYS A 159 14.46 -13.92 -4.81
N ALA A 160 14.84 -12.68 -4.51
CA ALA A 160 16.07 -12.08 -4.97
C ALA A 160 16.93 -11.62 -3.79
N THR A 161 18.24 -11.73 -3.95
CA THR A 161 19.22 -11.19 -3.01
C THR A 161 20.02 -10.08 -3.65
N PHE A 162 20.32 -9.04 -2.88
CA PHE A 162 21.06 -7.88 -3.31
C PHE A 162 22.38 -7.80 -2.60
N ASN A 163 23.48 -7.67 -3.38
CA ASN A 163 24.79 -7.32 -2.84
C ASN A 163 25.11 -5.90 -3.31
N ILE A 164 25.20 -4.97 -2.36
CA ILE A 164 25.35 -3.55 -2.62
C ILE A 164 26.71 -3.10 -2.09
N ASN A 165 27.49 -2.43 -2.95
CA ASN A 165 28.74 -1.78 -2.59
C ASN A 165 28.65 -0.28 -2.93
N ILE A 166 29.05 0.54 -1.99
CA ILE A 166 29.10 2.01 -2.13
C ILE A 166 30.58 2.40 -2.10
N PRO A 167 31.24 2.57 -3.25
CA PRO A 167 32.64 2.96 -3.29
C PRO A 167 32.81 4.38 -2.76
N ARG A 168 33.94 4.64 -2.10
CA ARG A 168 34.25 5.96 -1.54
C ARG A 168 34.37 7.04 -2.61
N TYR A 169 34.81 6.66 -3.80
CA TYR A 169 34.96 7.54 -4.96
C TYR A 169 34.22 6.92 -6.15
N PRO A 170 33.52 7.74 -6.94
CA PRO A 170 32.89 7.25 -8.15
C PRO A 170 33.94 6.85 -9.19
N PHE A 171 33.58 5.93 -10.07
CA PHE A 171 34.47 5.46 -11.13
C PHE A 171 34.89 6.61 -12.08
N ASP A 172 33.94 7.49 -12.38
CA ASP A 172 34.21 8.70 -13.18
C ASP A 172 34.40 9.91 -12.27
N LEU A 173 35.66 10.28 -12.04
CA LEU A 173 36.04 11.44 -11.23
C LEU A 173 35.63 12.79 -11.83
N ASN A 174 35.25 12.82 -13.12
CA ASN A 174 34.78 14.07 -13.78
C ASN A 174 33.35 14.45 -13.32
N LEU A 175 32.61 13.54 -12.74
CA LEU A 175 31.27 13.82 -12.20
C LEU A 175 31.27 14.68 -10.93
N GLY A 176 32.45 14.97 -10.38
CA GLY A 176 32.64 15.82 -9.20
C GLY A 176 32.39 15.06 -7.88
N THR A 177 32.48 15.82 -6.76
CA THR A 177 32.37 15.25 -5.40
C THR A 177 30.93 15.11 -4.91
N ASN A 178 29.94 15.55 -5.69
CA ASN A 178 28.53 15.60 -5.30
C ASN A 178 27.72 14.39 -5.78
N VAL A 179 28.38 13.41 -6.41
CA VAL A 179 27.75 12.16 -6.87
C VAL A 179 28.22 10.99 -6.04
N GLN A 180 27.31 10.07 -5.79
CA GLN A 180 27.58 8.80 -5.10
C GLN A 180 27.33 7.66 -6.09
N GLN A 181 28.30 6.75 -6.19
CA GLN A 181 28.17 5.55 -6.99
C GLN A 181 27.58 4.43 -6.13
N LEU A 182 26.68 3.66 -6.73
CA LEU A 182 26.11 2.45 -6.15
C LEU A 182 26.39 1.29 -7.11
N ASP A 183 27.20 0.35 -6.66
CA ASP A 183 27.43 -0.91 -7.39
C ASP A 183 26.52 -1.97 -6.81
N MET A 184 25.69 -2.59 -7.63
CA MET A 184 24.70 -3.57 -7.18
C MET A 184 24.76 -4.85 -8.01
N THR A 185 24.79 -5.98 -7.32
CA THR A 185 24.62 -7.30 -7.91
C THR A 185 23.31 -7.89 -7.38
N ILE A 186 22.44 -8.30 -8.31
CA ILE A 186 21.17 -8.95 -8.00
C ILE A 186 21.31 -10.43 -8.36
N SER A 187 21.02 -11.30 -7.40
CA SER A 187 20.99 -12.74 -7.61
C SER A 187 19.59 -13.27 -7.39
N TYR A 188 19.06 -14.03 -8.35
CA TYR A 188 17.74 -14.65 -8.30
C TYR A 188 17.81 -16.13 -8.75
N PRO A 189 16.83 -16.97 -8.36
CA PRO A 189 16.79 -18.37 -8.75
C PRO A 189 16.78 -18.56 -10.27
N ASP A 190 17.39 -19.65 -10.73
CA ASP A 190 17.55 -19.99 -12.16
C ASP A 190 16.26 -20.04 -12.99
N ILE A 191 15.11 -20.17 -12.37
CA ILE A 191 13.79 -20.17 -13.00
C ILE A 191 13.52 -18.87 -13.79
N PHE A 192 14.17 -17.77 -13.43
CA PHE A 192 13.97 -16.43 -14.03
C PHE A 192 15.06 -16.06 -15.04
N ASN A 193 16.09 -16.87 -15.22
CA ASN A 193 17.31 -16.51 -15.96
C ASN A 193 17.12 -16.13 -17.42
N THR A 194 16.06 -16.57 -18.08
CA THR A 194 15.86 -16.27 -19.52
C THR A 194 15.12 -14.96 -19.80
N LEU A 195 14.40 -14.42 -18.82
CA LEU A 195 13.58 -13.22 -19.00
C LEU A 195 13.91 -12.11 -18.00
N ALA A 196 14.70 -12.39 -16.96
CA ALA A 196 14.98 -11.43 -15.90
C ALA A 196 15.64 -10.14 -16.40
N ASP A 197 16.59 -10.24 -17.33
CA ASP A 197 17.29 -9.09 -17.91
C ASP A 197 16.39 -8.16 -18.70
N GLN A 198 15.25 -8.66 -19.22
CA GLN A 198 14.31 -7.88 -20.01
C GLN A 198 13.21 -7.23 -19.18
N TYR A 199 12.88 -7.81 -18.01
CA TYR A 199 11.72 -7.39 -17.21
C TYR A 199 12.08 -6.96 -15.79
N SER A 200 13.37 -6.91 -15.43
CA SER A 200 13.81 -6.44 -14.12
C SER A 200 13.86 -4.90 -14.08
N ASN A 201 13.10 -4.32 -13.17
CA ASN A 201 13.18 -2.89 -12.86
C ASN A 201 13.79 -2.72 -11.46
N VAL A 202 14.76 -1.83 -11.36
CA VAL A 202 15.38 -1.49 -10.08
C VAL A 202 15.00 -0.06 -9.71
N THR A 203 14.37 0.10 -8.56
CA THR A 203 14.04 1.42 -8.02
C THR A 203 14.89 1.72 -6.80
N ILE A 204 15.62 2.83 -6.84
CA ILE A 204 16.44 3.30 -5.73
C ILE A 204 15.73 4.50 -5.11
N GLN A 205 15.46 4.41 -3.82
CA GLN A 205 14.84 5.50 -3.06
C GLN A 205 15.82 6.12 -2.08
N GLN A 206 15.91 7.42 -2.09
CA GLN A 206 16.62 8.18 -1.07
C GLN A 206 15.63 8.69 -0.03
N ASN A 207 15.83 8.34 1.25
CA ASN A 207 14.97 8.78 2.37
C ASN A 207 13.48 8.42 2.18
N GLY A 208 13.17 7.37 1.44
CA GLY A 208 11.80 6.92 1.18
C GLY A 208 10.99 7.75 0.20
N ARG A 209 11.64 8.65 -0.53
CA ARG A 209 10.98 9.47 -1.55
C ARG A 209 10.79 8.69 -2.84
N TRP A 210 9.65 8.94 -3.50
CA TRP A 210 9.25 8.32 -4.78
C TRP A 210 9.39 9.25 -5.99
N ASP A 211 9.83 10.49 -5.78
CA ASP A 211 10.10 11.54 -6.77
C ASP A 211 11.58 11.59 -7.17
#